data_f11554d05de479ca6be3a1f13013dd88
#
_entry.id   f11554d05de479ca6be3a1f13013dd88
#
_cell.length_a   1.000
_cell.length_b   1.000
_cell.length_c   1.000
_cell.angle_alpha   90.00
_cell.angle_beta   90.00
_cell.angle_gamma   90.00
#
_symmetry.space_group_name_H-M   'P 1'
#
loop_
_entity.id
_entity.type
_entity.pdbx_description
1 polymer ?
#
loop_
_entity_poly.entity_id
_entity_poly.type
_entity_poly.pdbx_seq_one_letter_code
_entity_poly.pdbx_strand_id
1 'polypeptide(L)'
;MMADIMDTLSKVRKFVLSEERRFHSAQHEEIASGATTDIYFVRTYEILKHLGKADTPVVAEIFPRKPGILCGVVEVLELLKDREVKIWGLPEGSDFSPKEVVMRIEGPYSQFGLYETAILGMLASASGWATAAREIKEAAGDKPFICFGARHVHPAVAPVMERAAIIGGASGASCILAAKLVGQEPQGTMPHALILIVGDTVETALAYHRLMPPEAPRTVLVDTFKDEAEESLRVAEALGPALQAVRLDTPGERGGVTPALVKEVRHRLDLAGFNHVKIFVSGGLYPEKIRELKEAGADAFGVGSYISGAPPIDMTLDLKVVEGRPLAKRGRLPGIIPNPRLQRLK
;
A
#
# COMPACT_ATOMS: atom_id res chain seq x y z
N MET A 1 -11.45 0.64 -27.23
CA MET A 1 -10.79 -0.36 -28.08
C MET A 1 -10.24 -1.43 -27.16
N MET A 2 -10.57 -2.72 -27.36
CA MET A 2 -9.91 -3.79 -26.63
C MET A 2 -8.43 -3.79 -27.00
N ALA A 3 -7.55 -3.81 -26.01
CA ALA A 3 -6.11 -3.90 -26.25
C ALA A 3 -5.79 -5.22 -27.00
N ASP A 4 -4.86 -5.19 -27.95
CA ASP A 4 -4.45 -6.40 -28.67
C ASP A 4 -3.70 -7.33 -27.72
N ILE A 5 -4.29 -8.49 -27.44
CA ILE A 5 -3.82 -9.41 -26.39
C ILE A 5 -2.54 -10.10 -26.85
N MET A 6 -1.52 -10.19 -25.99
CA MET A 6 -0.20 -10.82 -26.22
C MET A 6 -0.28 -12.36 -26.09
N ASP A 7 -1.16 -12.98 -26.87
CA ASP A 7 -1.48 -14.40 -26.79
C ASP A 7 -0.65 -15.30 -27.73
N THR A 8 0.26 -14.73 -28.55
CA THR A 8 1.13 -15.48 -29.45
C THR A 8 2.56 -14.92 -29.46
N LEU A 9 3.54 -15.81 -29.73
CA LEU A 9 4.94 -15.41 -29.91
C LEU A 9 5.12 -14.43 -31.09
N SER A 10 4.30 -14.55 -32.14
CA SER A 10 4.32 -13.61 -33.26
C SER A 10 3.98 -12.19 -32.82
N LYS A 11 2.95 -12.01 -31.98
CA LYS A 11 2.57 -10.70 -31.43
C LYS A 11 3.66 -10.15 -30.52
N VAL A 12 4.24 -10.98 -29.63
CA VAL A 12 5.35 -10.57 -28.77
C VAL A 12 6.55 -10.07 -29.58
N ARG A 13 6.92 -10.77 -30.68
CA ARG A 13 8.03 -10.33 -31.56
C ARG A 13 7.76 -9.03 -32.30
N LYS A 14 6.49 -8.74 -32.59
CA LYS A 14 6.06 -7.50 -33.29
C LYS A 14 5.78 -6.36 -32.31
N PHE A 15 5.76 -6.63 -31.01
CA PHE A 15 5.52 -5.60 -30.02
C PHE A 15 6.72 -4.65 -29.94
N VAL A 16 6.50 -3.42 -30.33
CA VAL A 16 7.50 -2.35 -30.32
C VAL A 16 7.05 -1.27 -29.34
N LEU A 17 7.98 -0.82 -28.50
CA LEU A 17 7.71 0.29 -27.60
C LEU A 17 7.56 1.59 -28.39
N SER A 18 6.63 2.44 -27.99
CA SER A 18 6.49 3.78 -28.52
C SER A 18 7.77 4.60 -28.30
N GLU A 19 8.24 5.31 -29.30
CA GLU A 19 9.35 6.27 -29.18
C GLU A 19 9.02 7.42 -28.21
N GLU A 20 7.75 7.70 -27.98
CA GLU A 20 7.27 8.71 -27.03
C GLU A 20 7.22 8.21 -25.59
N ARG A 21 7.58 6.94 -25.33
CA ARG A 21 7.55 6.37 -23.98
C ARG A 21 8.52 7.09 -23.06
N ARG A 22 7.98 7.74 -22.03
CA ARG A 22 8.77 8.53 -21.06
C ARG A 22 9.19 7.74 -19.83
N PHE A 23 8.38 6.78 -19.39
CA PHE A 23 8.61 6.00 -18.16
C PHE A 23 8.72 4.53 -18.48
N HIS A 24 9.44 3.80 -17.62
CA HIS A 24 9.64 2.35 -17.74
C HIS A 24 8.48 1.52 -17.16
N SER A 25 7.57 2.16 -16.41
CA SER A 25 6.39 1.50 -15.84
C SER A 25 5.40 1.07 -16.92
N ALA A 26 4.72 -0.05 -16.66
CA ALA A 26 3.62 -0.49 -17.51
C ALA A 26 2.44 0.49 -17.45
N GLN A 27 1.77 0.67 -18.60
CA GLN A 27 0.50 1.37 -18.70
C GLN A 27 -0.66 0.38 -18.45
N HIS A 28 -1.85 0.89 -18.16
CA HIS A 28 -3.02 0.04 -17.90
C HIS A 28 -3.34 -0.87 -19.10
N GLU A 29 -3.24 -0.37 -20.31
CA GLU A 29 -3.47 -1.10 -21.55
C GLU A 29 -2.43 -2.21 -21.76
N GLU A 30 -1.18 -1.99 -21.36
CA GLU A 30 -0.12 -3.00 -21.44
C GLU A 30 -0.37 -4.14 -20.43
N ILE A 31 -0.87 -3.82 -19.23
CA ILE A 31 -1.27 -4.83 -18.25
C ILE A 31 -2.48 -5.62 -18.78
N ALA A 32 -3.52 -4.92 -19.25
CA ALA A 32 -4.74 -5.53 -19.76
C ALA A 32 -4.50 -6.36 -21.04
N SER A 33 -3.51 -6.00 -21.87
CA SER A 33 -3.10 -6.81 -23.03
C SER A 33 -2.26 -8.04 -22.68
N GLY A 34 -1.77 -8.15 -21.44
CA GLY A 34 -0.87 -9.23 -21.02
C GLY A 34 0.60 -8.98 -21.36
N ALA A 35 1.00 -7.74 -21.73
CA ALA A 35 2.40 -7.40 -22.01
C ALA A 35 3.32 -7.52 -20.78
N THR A 36 2.76 -7.59 -19.58
CA THR A 36 3.48 -7.79 -18.32
C THR A 36 3.53 -9.25 -17.86
N THR A 37 3.07 -10.20 -18.70
CA THR A 37 3.10 -11.63 -18.35
C THR A 37 4.48 -12.24 -18.60
N ASP A 38 4.77 -13.31 -17.85
CA ASP A 38 5.93 -14.14 -18.16
C ASP A 38 5.76 -14.85 -19.51
N ILE A 39 6.77 -14.82 -20.35
CA ILE A 39 6.73 -15.35 -21.73
C ILE A 39 6.30 -16.81 -21.81
N TYR A 40 6.50 -17.61 -20.76
CA TYR A 40 6.10 -19.02 -20.77
C TYR A 40 4.57 -19.18 -20.78
N PHE A 41 3.78 -18.22 -20.30
CA PHE A 41 2.32 -18.25 -20.41
C PHE A 41 1.85 -18.00 -21.85
N VAL A 42 2.53 -17.13 -22.59
CA VAL A 42 2.28 -16.96 -24.03
C VAL A 42 2.53 -18.25 -24.78
N ARG A 43 3.68 -18.92 -24.50
CA ARG A 43 4.01 -20.21 -25.08
C ARG A 43 2.99 -21.30 -24.71
N THR A 44 2.58 -21.32 -23.46
CA THR A 44 1.54 -22.26 -22.96
C THR A 44 0.23 -22.05 -23.72
N TYR A 45 -0.22 -20.81 -23.85
CA TYR A 45 -1.45 -20.48 -24.55
C TYR A 45 -1.39 -20.92 -26.02
N GLU A 46 -0.30 -20.60 -26.72
CA GLU A 46 -0.09 -20.97 -28.14
C GLU A 46 -0.07 -22.48 -28.34
N ILE A 47 0.61 -23.23 -27.46
CA ILE A 47 0.63 -24.69 -27.49
C ILE A 47 -0.78 -25.25 -27.25
N LEU A 48 -1.47 -24.80 -26.21
CA LEU A 48 -2.83 -25.27 -25.89
C LEU A 48 -3.82 -24.97 -27.02
N LYS A 49 -3.69 -23.81 -27.65
CA LYS A 49 -4.50 -23.43 -28.81
C LYS A 49 -4.27 -24.36 -29.99
N HIS A 50 -3.00 -24.67 -30.29
CA HIS A 50 -2.64 -25.61 -31.35
C HIS A 50 -3.18 -27.04 -31.08
N LEU A 51 -3.21 -27.46 -29.81
CA LEU A 51 -3.75 -28.76 -29.40
C LEU A 51 -5.30 -28.77 -29.26
N GLY A 52 -5.98 -27.65 -29.49
CA GLY A 52 -7.42 -27.52 -29.28
C GLY A 52 -7.84 -27.58 -27.79
N LYS A 53 -6.92 -27.23 -26.87
CA LYS A 53 -7.10 -27.35 -25.41
C LYS A 53 -7.07 -26.01 -24.67
N ALA A 54 -7.01 -24.89 -25.37
CA ALA A 54 -6.97 -23.56 -24.74
C ALA A 54 -8.20 -23.29 -23.87
N ASP A 55 -9.38 -23.74 -24.32
CA ASP A 55 -10.66 -23.54 -23.63
C ASP A 55 -11.02 -24.66 -22.66
N THR A 56 -10.03 -25.48 -22.28
CA THR A 56 -10.25 -26.53 -21.27
C THR A 56 -10.80 -25.91 -19.96
N PRO A 57 -11.94 -26.39 -19.46
CA PRO A 57 -12.49 -25.90 -18.20
C PRO A 57 -11.64 -26.35 -17.02
N VAL A 58 -11.24 -25.40 -16.21
CA VAL A 58 -10.37 -25.64 -15.06
C VAL A 58 -10.86 -24.90 -13.81
N VAL A 59 -10.40 -25.37 -12.65
CA VAL A 59 -10.47 -24.64 -11.39
C VAL A 59 -9.05 -24.41 -10.91
N ALA A 60 -8.71 -23.14 -10.69
CA ALA A 60 -7.44 -22.70 -10.12
C ALA A 60 -7.65 -22.14 -8.72
N GLU A 61 -6.72 -22.38 -7.82
CA GLU A 61 -6.72 -21.82 -6.46
C GLU A 61 -5.43 -21.08 -6.17
N ILE A 62 -5.55 -19.90 -5.54
CA ILE A 62 -4.44 -19.05 -5.12
C ILE A 62 -4.32 -19.14 -3.61
N PHE A 63 -3.10 -19.34 -3.12
CA PHE A 63 -2.80 -19.42 -1.70
C PHE A 63 -1.41 -18.87 -1.38
N PRO A 64 -1.27 -18.16 -0.23
CA PRO A 64 -0.02 -17.57 0.23
C PRO A 64 0.89 -18.57 0.93
N ARG A 65 2.18 -18.22 1.04
CA ARG A 65 3.17 -18.99 1.81
C ARG A 65 3.38 -18.48 3.24
N LYS A 66 2.98 -17.25 3.52
CA LYS A 66 3.07 -16.60 4.84
C LYS A 66 1.71 -16.04 5.23
N PRO A 67 1.45 -15.78 6.52
CA PRO A 67 0.23 -15.10 6.93
C PRO A 67 0.28 -13.63 6.49
N GLY A 68 -0.87 -12.99 6.43
CA GLY A 68 -0.94 -11.55 6.09
C GLY A 68 -2.37 -11.04 5.94
N ILE A 69 -2.47 -9.85 5.35
CA ILE A 69 -3.72 -9.16 5.05
C ILE A 69 -3.90 -9.12 3.53
N LEU A 70 -5.02 -9.61 3.04
CA LEU A 70 -5.31 -9.68 1.61
C LEU A 70 -5.61 -8.28 1.05
N CYS A 71 -4.92 -7.95 -0.04
CA CYS A 71 -5.14 -6.73 -0.80
C CYS A 71 -4.84 -6.96 -2.29
N GLY A 72 -5.36 -6.11 -3.19
CA GLY A 72 -5.20 -6.24 -4.64
C GLY A 72 -6.34 -6.98 -5.33
N VAL A 73 -7.35 -7.43 -4.61
CA VAL A 73 -8.50 -8.19 -5.16
C VAL A 73 -9.28 -7.36 -6.18
N VAL A 74 -9.49 -6.07 -5.91
CA VAL A 74 -10.26 -5.17 -6.81
C VAL A 74 -9.58 -5.05 -8.17
N GLU A 75 -8.25 -4.96 -8.21
CA GLU A 75 -7.49 -4.90 -9.48
C GLU A 75 -7.56 -6.21 -10.26
N VAL A 76 -7.52 -7.35 -9.57
CA VAL A 76 -7.73 -8.68 -10.21
C VAL A 76 -9.13 -8.80 -10.81
N LEU A 77 -10.15 -8.34 -10.10
CA LEU A 77 -11.53 -8.34 -10.61
C LEU A 77 -11.68 -7.42 -11.83
N GLU A 78 -11.07 -6.25 -11.82
CA GLU A 78 -11.06 -5.33 -12.95
C GLU A 78 -10.31 -5.92 -14.15
N LEU A 79 -9.16 -6.55 -13.94
CA LEU A 79 -8.38 -7.23 -14.98
C LEU A 79 -9.19 -8.35 -15.67
N LEU A 80 -10.02 -9.06 -14.92
CA LEU A 80 -10.80 -10.19 -15.41
C LEU A 80 -12.28 -9.86 -15.66
N LYS A 81 -12.69 -8.58 -15.62
CA LYS A 81 -14.11 -8.19 -15.69
C LYS A 81 -14.83 -8.69 -16.94
N ASP A 82 -14.16 -8.64 -18.10
CA ASP A 82 -14.71 -9.03 -19.39
C ASP A 82 -14.38 -10.50 -19.77
N ARG A 83 -13.86 -11.29 -18.81
CA ARG A 83 -13.51 -12.69 -19.01
C ARG A 83 -14.63 -13.63 -18.54
N GLU A 84 -14.82 -14.73 -19.25
CA GLU A 84 -15.83 -15.75 -18.91
C GLU A 84 -15.33 -16.66 -17.77
N VAL A 85 -15.19 -16.08 -16.58
CA VAL A 85 -14.75 -16.79 -15.37
C VAL A 85 -15.67 -16.50 -14.20
N LYS A 86 -15.73 -17.44 -13.27
CA LYS A 86 -16.33 -17.26 -11.95
C LYS A 86 -15.19 -17.11 -10.93
N ILE A 87 -15.32 -16.15 -10.03
CA ILE A 87 -14.29 -15.86 -9.03
C ILE A 87 -14.90 -15.88 -7.63
N TRP A 88 -14.26 -16.60 -6.73
CA TRP A 88 -14.49 -16.54 -5.29
C TRP A 88 -13.21 -16.05 -4.62
N GLY A 89 -13.34 -15.25 -3.58
CA GLY A 89 -12.19 -14.75 -2.84
C GLY A 89 -12.55 -14.30 -1.44
N LEU A 90 -11.54 -14.13 -0.61
CA LEU A 90 -11.69 -13.40 0.64
C LEU A 90 -11.88 -11.91 0.32
N PRO A 91 -12.68 -11.17 1.08
CA PRO A 91 -12.73 -9.71 0.98
C PRO A 91 -11.37 -9.07 1.21
N GLU A 92 -11.09 -7.94 0.56
CA GLU A 92 -9.90 -7.14 0.90
C GLU A 92 -9.90 -6.74 2.39
N GLY A 93 -8.72 -6.70 2.98
CA GLY A 93 -8.54 -6.44 4.41
C GLY A 93 -8.71 -7.67 5.31
N SER A 94 -9.13 -8.82 4.76
CA SER A 94 -9.17 -10.08 5.51
C SER A 94 -7.76 -10.55 5.86
N ASP A 95 -7.58 -11.06 7.06
CA ASP A 95 -6.42 -11.86 7.41
C ASP A 95 -6.45 -13.21 6.69
N PHE A 96 -5.28 -13.76 6.43
CA PHE A 96 -5.13 -15.11 5.90
C PHE A 96 -3.96 -15.86 6.54
N SER A 97 -4.08 -17.19 6.57
CA SER A 97 -3.05 -18.10 7.06
C SER A 97 -2.22 -18.70 5.90
N PRO A 98 -1.02 -19.23 6.18
CA PRO A 98 -0.23 -19.94 5.18
C PRO A 98 -1.01 -21.10 4.57
N LYS A 99 -1.00 -21.20 3.24
CA LYS A 99 -1.73 -22.22 2.44
C LYS A 99 -3.27 -22.11 2.49
N GLU A 100 -3.84 -21.13 3.12
CA GLU A 100 -5.26 -20.83 2.99
C GLU A 100 -5.59 -20.40 1.55
N VAL A 101 -6.66 -20.92 0.98
CA VAL A 101 -7.12 -20.48 -0.35
C VAL A 101 -7.72 -19.08 -0.22
N VAL A 102 -7.06 -18.09 -0.80
CA VAL A 102 -7.52 -16.68 -0.75
C VAL A 102 -8.36 -16.31 -1.97
N MET A 103 -8.17 -17.01 -3.08
CA MET A 103 -8.97 -16.82 -4.29
C MET A 103 -9.08 -18.12 -5.09
N ARG A 104 -10.24 -18.32 -5.73
CA ARG A 104 -10.52 -19.43 -6.65
C ARG A 104 -11.08 -18.85 -7.94
N ILE A 105 -10.54 -19.31 -9.08
CA ILE A 105 -10.99 -18.94 -10.42
C ILE A 105 -11.46 -20.21 -11.14
N GLU A 106 -12.70 -20.20 -11.65
CA GLU A 106 -13.28 -21.29 -12.42
C GLU A 106 -13.67 -20.79 -13.80
N GLY A 107 -13.26 -21.49 -14.85
CA GLY A 107 -13.60 -21.17 -16.22
C GLY A 107 -12.63 -21.81 -17.24
N PRO A 108 -12.77 -21.48 -18.53
CA PRO A 108 -11.81 -21.89 -19.54
C PRO A 108 -10.41 -21.31 -19.23
N TYR A 109 -9.37 -22.13 -19.35
CA TYR A 109 -8.00 -21.67 -19.04
C TYR A 109 -7.56 -20.48 -19.90
N SER A 110 -8.03 -20.42 -21.15
CA SER A 110 -7.80 -19.29 -22.07
C SER A 110 -8.23 -17.94 -21.52
N GLN A 111 -9.18 -17.91 -20.58
CA GLN A 111 -9.76 -16.67 -20.07
C GLN A 111 -8.89 -15.98 -19.02
N PHE A 112 -8.01 -16.72 -18.33
CA PHE A 112 -7.20 -16.17 -17.25
C PHE A 112 -5.74 -16.63 -17.20
N GLY A 113 -5.37 -17.76 -17.84
CA GLY A 113 -4.03 -18.32 -17.73
C GLY A 113 -2.90 -17.38 -18.17
N LEU A 114 -3.15 -16.54 -19.18
CA LEU A 114 -2.20 -15.52 -19.64
C LEU A 114 -1.93 -14.45 -18.56
N TYR A 115 -2.85 -14.24 -17.64
CA TYR A 115 -2.81 -13.17 -16.63
C TYR A 115 -2.27 -13.64 -15.27
N GLU A 116 -1.84 -14.90 -15.14
CA GLU A 116 -1.36 -15.44 -13.85
C GLU A 116 -0.28 -14.54 -13.21
N THR A 117 0.72 -14.11 -13.99
CA THR A 117 1.77 -13.21 -13.50
C THR A 117 1.20 -11.91 -12.92
N ALA A 118 0.28 -11.26 -13.63
CA ALA A 118 -0.33 -10.01 -13.19
C ALA A 118 -1.22 -10.21 -11.96
N ILE A 119 -2.06 -11.26 -11.96
CA ILE A 119 -2.94 -11.62 -10.83
C ILE A 119 -2.11 -11.82 -9.55
N LEU A 120 -1.07 -12.66 -9.63
CA LEU A 120 -0.23 -12.95 -8.48
C LEU A 120 0.57 -11.72 -8.03
N GLY A 121 1.07 -10.91 -8.97
CA GLY A 121 1.80 -9.69 -8.67
C GLY A 121 0.97 -8.64 -7.93
N MET A 122 -0.29 -8.43 -8.37
CA MET A 122 -1.25 -7.53 -7.72
C MET A 122 -1.53 -7.98 -6.28
N LEU A 123 -1.86 -9.25 -6.08
CA LEU A 123 -2.15 -9.80 -4.76
C LEU A 123 -0.93 -9.81 -3.84
N ALA A 124 0.22 -10.25 -4.33
CA ALA A 124 1.45 -10.41 -3.53
C ALA A 124 1.98 -9.08 -3.01
N SER A 125 2.11 -8.09 -3.90
CA SER A 125 2.68 -6.78 -3.55
C SER A 125 1.76 -6.00 -2.61
N ALA A 126 0.49 -5.87 -2.98
CA ALA A 126 -0.49 -5.13 -2.18
C ALA A 126 -0.70 -5.78 -0.80
N SER A 127 -0.72 -7.13 -0.71
CA SER A 127 -0.84 -7.81 0.58
C SER A 127 0.40 -7.62 1.47
N GLY A 128 1.60 -7.53 0.90
CA GLY A 128 2.81 -7.21 1.66
C GLY A 128 2.71 -5.84 2.35
N TRP A 129 2.33 -4.81 1.60
CA TRP A 129 2.16 -3.45 2.14
C TRP A 129 1.00 -3.35 3.12
N ALA A 130 -0.13 -3.99 2.84
CA ALA A 130 -1.28 -4.01 3.75
C ALA A 130 -0.95 -4.72 5.08
N THR A 131 -0.16 -5.79 5.03
CA THR A 131 0.28 -6.52 6.22
C THR A 131 1.19 -5.66 7.09
N ALA A 132 2.20 -5.00 6.51
CA ALA A 132 3.07 -4.10 7.26
C ALA A 132 2.27 -2.92 7.87
N ALA A 133 1.29 -2.39 7.17
CA ALA A 133 0.40 -1.36 7.70
C ALA A 133 -0.47 -1.87 8.85
N ARG A 134 -0.91 -3.14 8.81
CA ARG A 134 -1.64 -3.78 9.91
C ARG A 134 -0.77 -3.94 11.15
N GLU A 135 0.48 -4.31 11.02
CA GLU A 135 1.44 -4.38 12.12
C GLU A 135 1.64 -3.01 12.79
N ILE A 136 1.72 -1.95 11.98
CA ILE A 136 1.74 -0.56 12.48
C ILE A 136 0.44 -0.22 13.21
N LYS A 137 -0.72 -0.57 12.65
CA LYS A 137 -2.03 -0.31 13.28
C LYS A 137 -2.15 -0.99 14.64
N GLU A 138 -1.69 -2.23 14.76
CA GLU A 138 -1.69 -2.98 16.01
C GLU A 138 -0.76 -2.35 17.06
N ALA A 139 0.41 -1.87 16.65
CA ALA A 139 1.34 -1.17 17.52
C ALA A 139 0.79 0.20 17.98
N ALA A 140 0.20 0.97 17.06
CA ALA A 140 -0.39 2.28 17.34
C ALA A 140 -1.67 2.18 18.18
N GLY A 141 -2.43 1.08 18.07
CA GLY A 141 -3.68 0.86 18.79
C GLY A 141 -4.77 1.86 18.37
N ASP A 142 -5.20 2.70 19.30
CA ASP A 142 -6.20 3.76 19.07
C ASP A 142 -5.63 4.99 18.35
N LYS A 143 -4.30 5.17 18.35
CA LYS A 143 -3.67 6.33 17.73
C LYS A 143 -3.70 6.23 16.20
N PRO A 144 -4.01 7.33 15.49
CA PRO A 144 -3.97 7.36 14.03
C PRO A 144 -2.52 7.32 13.51
N PHE A 145 -2.35 6.73 12.32
CA PHE A 145 -1.13 6.90 11.56
C PHE A 145 -1.43 7.18 10.09
N ILE A 146 -0.57 7.97 9.46
CA ILE A 146 -0.63 8.33 8.04
C ILE A 146 0.51 7.62 7.32
N CYS A 147 0.24 7.06 6.14
CA CYS A 147 1.29 6.51 5.29
C CYS A 147 2.03 7.63 4.56
N PHE A 148 3.36 7.69 4.74
CA PHE A 148 4.30 8.61 4.08
C PHE A 148 5.28 7.86 3.18
N GLY A 149 4.84 6.75 2.60
CA GLY A 149 5.68 5.82 1.85
C GLY A 149 5.90 6.16 0.38
N ALA A 150 5.11 7.05 -0.20
CA ALA A 150 5.09 7.32 -1.64
C ALA A 150 6.48 7.63 -2.24
N ARG A 151 7.34 8.38 -1.53
CA ARG A 151 8.69 8.75 -1.99
C ARG A 151 9.70 7.59 -2.00
N HIS A 152 9.37 6.45 -1.44
CA HIS A 152 10.28 5.30 -1.32
C HIS A 152 10.07 4.24 -2.41
N VAL A 153 9.03 4.39 -3.22
CA VAL A 153 8.70 3.49 -4.33
C VAL A 153 8.60 4.28 -5.64
N HIS A 154 8.65 3.57 -6.76
CA HIS A 154 8.42 4.22 -8.07
C HIS A 154 7.04 4.89 -8.11
N PRO A 155 6.89 6.11 -8.67
CA PRO A 155 5.60 6.82 -8.71
C PRO A 155 4.43 6.03 -9.30
N ALA A 156 4.71 5.10 -10.22
CA ALA A 156 3.69 4.22 -10.80
C ALA A 156 3.01 3.28 -9.78
N VAL A 157 3.71 2.91 -8.70
CA VAL A 157 3.17 2.01 -7.67
C VAL A 157 2.89 2.71 -6.34
N ALA A 158 3.26 3.98 -6.21
CA ALA A 158 3.00 4.74 -4.98
C ALA A 158 1.49 4.80 -4.62
N PRO A 159 0.57 5.01 -5.57
CA PRO A 159 -0.86 4.95 -5.29
C PRO A 159 -1.34 3.58 -4.82
N VAL A 160 -0.83 2.50 -5.42
CA VAL A 160 -1.18 1.12 -5.05
C VAL A 160 -0.68 0.81 -3.64
N MET A 161 0.56 1.20 -3.33
CA MET A 161 1.21 0.97 -2.03
C MET A 161 0.47 1.72 -0.91
N GLU A 162 0.20 3.01 -1.06
CA GLU A 162 -0.49 3.78 -0.01
C GLU A 162 -1.98 3.41 0.11
N ARG A 163 -2.66 3.01 -1.00
CA ARG A 163 -3.99 2.40 -0.91
C ARG A 163 -3.96 1.11 -0.09
N ALA A 164 -2.98 0.25 -0.33
CA ALA A 164 -2.81 -0.97 0.44
C ALA A 164 -2.55 -0.67 1.93
N ALA A 165 -1.81 0.38 2.24
CA ALA A 165 -1.61 0.83 3.62
C ALA A 165 -2.93 1.23 4.30
N ILE A 166 -3.85 1.90 3.57
CA ILE A 166 -5.18 2.24 4.09
C ILE A 166 -6.00 0.96 4.37
N ILE A 167 -5.98 -0.02 3.47
CA ILE A 167 -6.62 -1.33 3.69
C ILE A 167 -6.03 -2.04 4.92
N GLY A 168 -4.73 -1.89 5.15
CA GLY A 168 -4.03 -2.40 6.34
C GLY A 168 -4.37 -1.67 7.64
N GLY A 169 -4.95 -0.46 7.58
CA GLY A 169 -5.41 0.30 8.74
C GLY A 169 -4.81 1.69 8.91
N ALA A 170 -4.09 2.22 7.91
CA ALA A 170 -3.68 3.63 7.90
C ALA A 170 -4.91 4.55 7.85
N SER A 171 -4.86 5.63 8.63
CA SER A 171 -5.94 6.62 8.69
C SER A 171 -6.00 7.51 7.46
N GLY A 172 -4.92 7.54 6.68
CA GLY A 172 -4.82 8.32 5.45
C GLY A 172 -3.51 8.08 4.71
N ALA A 173 -3.40 8.70 3.55
CA ALA A 173 -2.28 8.61 2.64
C ALA A 173 -1.76 10.01 2.27
N SER A 174 -0.46 10.12 2.03
CA SER A 174 0.17 11.36 1.56
C SER A 174 0.09 11.52 0.04
N CYS A 175 0.08 10.42 -0.69
CA CYS A 175 -0.06 10.41 -2.14
C CYS A 175 -1.47 10.84 -2.55
N ILE A 176 -1.56 11.92 -3.33
CA ILE A 176 -2.83 12.48 -3.80
C ILE A 176 -3.70 11.41 -4.46
N LEU A 177 -3.14 10.68 -5.42
CA LEU A 177 -3.90 9.65 -6.14
C LEU A 177 -4.34 8.50 -5.23
N ALA A 178 -3.50 8.05 -4.28
CA ALA A 178 -3.87 7.00 -3.34
C ALA A 178 -5.09 7.38 -2.49
N ALA A 179 -5.09 8.60 -1.94
CA ALA A 179 -6.20 9.11 -1.17
C ALA A 179 -7.49 9.19 -2.00
N LYS A 180 -7.40 9.70 -3.24
CA LYS A 180 -8.56 9.81 -4.15
C LYS A 180 -9.12 8.45 -4.56
N LEU A 181 -8.30 7.41 -4.71
CA LEU A 181 -8.75 6.05 -5.02
C LEU A 181 -9.64 5.45 -3.92
N VAL A 182 -9.57 5.95 -2.70
CA VAL A 182 -10.43 5.51 -1.57
C VAL A 182 -11.43 6.60 -1.14
N GLY A 183 -11.60 7.65 -1.94
CA GLY A 183 -12.56 8.73 -1.66
C GLY A 183 -12.15 9.64 -0.51
N GLN A 184 -10.86 9.71 -0.18
CA GLN A 184 -10.33 10.56 0.90
C GLN A 184 -9.57 11.77 0.34
N GLU A 185 -9.34 12.78 1.21
CA GLU A 185 -8.38 13.84 0.94
C GLU A 185 -6.96 13.41 1.35
N PRO A 186 -5.93 13.80 0.56
CA PRO A 186 -4.55 13.51 0.91
C PRO A 186 -4.15 14.21 2.21
N GLN A 187 -3.36 13.53 3.02
CA GLN A 187 -2.94 14.02 4.33
C GLN A 187 -1.44 14.25 4.37
N GLY A 188 -1.04 15.33 5.02
CA GLY A 188 0.36 15.69 5.18
C GLY A 188 0.50 16.93 6.03
N THR A 189 1.75 17.29 6.31
CA THR A 189 2.11 18.49 7.04
C THR A 189 2.97 19.39 6.15
N MET A 190 3.87 20.18 6.71
CA MET A 190 4.86 20.95 5.96
C MET A 190 6.21 20.21 5.86
N PRO A 191 7.00 20.39 4.81
CA PRO A 191 8.35 19.84 4.70
C PRO A 191 9.38 20.78 5.34
N HIS A 192 10.53 20.24 5.77
CA HIS A 192 11.68 21.04 6.21
C HIS A 192 12.10 22.10 5.17
N ALA A 193 11.99 21.79 3.88
CA ALA A 193 12.34 22.71 2.80
C ALA A 193 11.59 24.05 2.88
N LEU A 194 10.32 24.05 3.28
CA LEU A 194 9.56 25.27 3.46
C LEU A 194 10.18 26.14 4.58
N ILE A 195 10.48 25.53 5.72
CA ILE A 195 11.04 26.21 6.90
C ILE A 195 12.45 26.74 6.59
N LEU A 196 13.27 25.94 5.90
CA LEU A 196 14.62 26.33 5.49
C LEU A 196 14.61 27.50 4.50
N ILE A 197 13.67 27.54 3.56
CA ILE A 197 13.55 28.63 2.58
C ILE A 197 13.07 29.93 3.26
N VAL A 198 12.11 29.84 4.16
CA VAL A 198 11.60 31.00 4.91
C VAL A 198 12.64 31.51 5.91
N GLY A 199 13.39 30.62 6.56
CA GLY A 199 14.47 30.92 7.49
C GLY A 199 14.08 30.95 8.97
N ASP A 200 12.78 30.84 9.31
CA ASP A 200 12.29 30.74 10.69
C ASP A 200 11.02 29.89 10.78
N THR A 201 10.93 29.04 11.81
CA THR A 201 9.79 28.13 12.01
C THR A 201 8.52 28.85 12.37
N VAL A 202 8.60 29.90 13.22
CA VAL A 202 7.44 30.66 13.66
C VAL A 202 6.89 31.51 12.52
N GLU A 203 7.74 32.14 11.72
CA GLU A 203 7.32 32.90 10.53
C GLU A 203 6.63 31.97 9.54
N THR A 204 7.19 30.76 9.30
CA THR A 204 6.59 29.73 8.45
C THR A 204 5.21 29.31 8.97
N ALA A 205 5.08 29.05 10.27
CA ALA A 205 3.83 28.64 10.90
C ALA A 205 2.74 29.71 10.79
N LEU A 206 3.08 30.96 11.00
CA LEU A 206 2.18 32.10 10.84
C LEU A 206 1.77 32.31 9.39
N ALA A 207 2.70 32.17 8.43
CA ALA A 207 2.39 32.22 7.00
C ALA A 207 1.45 31.09 6.58
N TYR A 208 1.73 29.85 7.02
CA TYR A 208 0.87 28.70 6.78
C TYR A 208 -0.53 28.91 7.34
N HIS A 209 -0.64 29.40 8.57
CA HIS A 209 -1.93 29.69 9.20
C HIS A 209 -2.77 30.70 8.42
N ARG A 210 -2.14 31.73 7.87
CA ARG A 210 -2.82 32.82 7.12
C ARG A 210 -3.21 32.39 5.71
N LEU A 211 -2.38 31.55 5.04
CA LEU A 211 -2.51 31.27 3.61
C LEU A 211 -3.25 29.97 3.33
N MET A 212 -3.18 29.00 4.23
CA MET A 212 -3.86 27.70 4.00
C MET A 212 -5.32 27.76 4.47
N PRO A 213 -6.21 27.01 3.78
CA PRO A 213 -7.62 26.99 4.12
C PRO A 213 -7.86 26.46 5.55
N PRO A 214 -8.99 26.82 6.21
CA PRO A 214 -9.25 26.47 7.61
C PRO A 214 -9.17 24.96 7.93
N GLU A 215 -9.56 24.12 7.00
CA GLU A 215 -9.54 22.66 7.11
C GLU A 215 -8.14 22.05 7.04
N ALA A 216 -7.15 22.78 6.53
CA ALA A 216 -5.77 22.30 6.52
C ALA A 216 -5.22 22.20 7.95
N PRO A 217 -4.65 21.06 8.38
CA PRO A 217 -4.20 20.91 9.76
C PRO A 217 -3.01 21.83 10.09
N ARG A 218 -3.10 22.55 11.22
CA ARG A 218 -2.01 23.37 11.76
C ARG A 218 -1.06 22.48 12.55
N THR A 219 -0.33 21.63 11.81
CA THR A 219 0.71 20.74 12.34
C THR A 219 2.06 21.28 11.89
N VAL A 220 2.89 21.73 12.81
CA VAL A 220 4.17 22.39 12.54
C VAL A 220 5.34 21.48 12.86
N LEU A 221 6.28 21.37 11.91
CA LEU A 221 7.54 20.65 12.08
C LEU A 221 8.50 21.50 12.92
N VAL A 222 9.07 20.94 14.00
CA VAL A 222 9.80 21.73 15.02
C VAL A 222 11.27 21.35 15.20
N ASP A 223 11.81 20.48 14.33
CA ASP A 223 13.18 19.97 14.41
C ASP A 223 14.14 20.57 13.37
N THR A 224 13.84 21.77 12.81
CA THR A 224 14.63 22.36 11.73
C THR A 224 15.83 23.16 12.22
N PHE A 225 15.64 24.15 13.11
CA PHE A 225 16.70 25.08 13.52
C PHE A 225 17.09 24.98 14.99
N LYS A 226 16.13 24.71 15.87
CA LYS A 226 16.29 24.74 17.31
C LYS A 226 16.04 23.38 17.93
N ASP A 227 16.21 23.29 19.25
CA ASP A 227 15.74 22.18 20.04
C ASP A 227 14.23 22.04 19.92
N GLU A 228 13.75 20.83 19.79
CA GLU A 228 12.34 20.53 19.49
C GLU A 228 11.38 21.02 20.57
N ALA A 229 11.80 21.00 21.83
CA ALA A 229 10.97 21.47 22.93
C ALA A 229 10.91 23.03 22.98
N GLU A 230 12.05 23.71 22.76
CA GLU A 230 12.09 25.15 22.60
C GLU A 230 11.23 25.62 21.43
N GLU A 231 11.40 24.97 20.26
CA GLU A 231 10.69 25.36 19.04
C GLU A 231 9.19 25.10 19.16
N SER A 232 8.80 24.00 19.84
CA SER A 232 7.38 23.70 20.13
C SER A 232 6.72 24.81 20.94
N LEU A 233 7.40 25.36 21.97
CA LEU A 233 6.89 26.46 22.77
C LEU A 233 6.78 27.75 21.95
N ARG A 234 7.80 28.10 21.17
CA ARG A 234 7.79 29.31 20.30
C ARG A 234 6.62 29.26 19.32
N VAL A 235 6.37 28.12 18.69
CA VAL A 235 5.25 27.94 17.75
C VAL A 235 3.90 27.99 18.50
N ALA A 236 3.81 27.34 19.68
CA ALA A 236 2.60 27.34 20.48
C ALA A 236 2.23 28.74 20.98
N GLU A 237 3.20 29.53 21.41
CA GLU A 237 3.00 30.95 21.80
C GLU A 237 2.52 31.81 20.62
N ALA A 238 3.10 31.58 19.41
CA ALA A 238 2.77 32.36 18.22
C ALA A 238 1.38 32.05 17.65
N LEU A 239 0.98 30.77 17.61
CA LEU A 239 -0.30 30.33 17.04
C LEU A 239 -1.42 30.19 18.07
N GLY A 240 -1.09 30.05 19.34
CA GLY A 240 -2.06 29.86 20.43
C GLY A 240 -3.02 28.70 20.18
N PRO A 241 -4.33 28.92 20.34
CA PRO A 241 -5.35 27.88 20.13
C PRO A 241 -5.44 27.33 18.71
N ALA A 242 -4.86 28.02 17.73
CA ALA A 242 -4.87 27.55 16.33
C ALA A 242 -3.88 26.39 16.06
N LEU A 243 -2.84 26.24 16.90
CA LEU A 243 -1.90 25.14 16.78
C LEU A 243 -2.58 23.81 17.17
N GLN A 244 -2.66 22.88 16.25
CA GLN A 244 -3.27 21.58 16.49
C GLN A 244 -2.23 20.53 16.92
N ALA A 245 -1.04 20.56 16.30
CA ALA A 245 0.02 19.62 16.63
C ALA A 245 1.41 20.19 16.34
N VAL A 246 2.41 19.67 17.06
CA VAL A 246 3.81 19.76 16.68
C VAL A 246 4.26 18.42 16.11
N ARG A 247 5.10 18.44 15.06
CA ARG A 247 5.64 17.24 14.44
C ARG A 247 7.13 17.12 14.76
N LEU A 248 7.48 15.98 15.35
CA LEU A 248 8.86 15.56 15.62
C LEU A 248 9.31 14.61 14.50
N ASP A 249 10.38 14.95 13.80
CA ASP A 249 10.98 14.16 12.71
C ASP A 249 12.51 14.09 12.86
N THR A 250 12.98 14.22 14.11
CA THR A 250 14.40 14.30 14.47
C THR A 250 15.21 13.27 13.71
N PRO A 251 16.25 13.68 12.97
CA PRO A 251 17.06 12.77 12.14
C PRO A 251 17.89 11.81 12.99
N GLY A 252 18.23 10.66 12.38
CA GLY A 252 19.02 9.61 13.03
C GLY A 252 20.40 10.09 13.53
N GLU A 253 21.00 11.08 12.87
CA GLU A 253 22.26 11.73 13.23
C GLU A 253 22.19 12.44 14.60
N ARG A 254 21.00 12.84 15.04
CA ARG A 254 20.72 13.36 16.40
C ARG A 254 20.12 12.31 17.35
N GLY A 255 20.09 11.04 16.96
CA GLY A 255 19.51 9.95 17.75
C GLY A 255 18.02 9.66 17.45
N GLY A 256 17.41 10.38 16.52
CA GLY A 256 15.98 10.23 16.16
C GLY A 256 15.04 10.69 17.27
N VAL A 257 13.74 10.53 17.06
CA VAL A 257 12.76 10.81 18.10
C VAL A 257 12.79 9.70 19.15
N THR A 258 13.00 10.09 20.42
CA THR A 258 13.06 9.18 21.56
C THR A 258 11.85 9.35 22.49
N PRO A 259 11.51 8.31 23.31
CA PRO A 259 10.49 8.47 24.35
C PRO A 259 10.75 9.61 25.34
N ALA A 260 12.03 9.86 25.64
CA ALA A 260 12.43 10.97 26.53
C ALA A 260 12.09 12.33 25.90
N LEU A 261 12.41 12.53 24.61
CA LEU A 261 12.07 13.74 23.88
C LEU A 261 10.56 13.97 23.83
N VAL A 262 9.76 12.94 23.54
CA VAL A 262 8.29 13.06 23.52
C VAL A 262 7.75 13.49 24.88
N LYS A 263 8.24 12.88 25.97
CA LYS A 263 7.85 13.24 27.34
C LYS A 263 8.26 14.67 27.69
N GLU A 264 9.45 15.10 27.29
CA GLU A 264 9.91 16.46 27.52
C GLU A 264 9.05 17.48 26.80
N VAL A 265 8.80 17.31 25.49
CA VAL A 265 7.95 18.20 24.70
C VAL A 265 6.55 18.27 25.31
N ARG A 266 5.95 17.11 25.67
CA ARG A 266 4.62 17.08 26.32
C ARG A 266 4.62 17.86 27.61
N HIS A 267 5.59 17.60 28.49
CA HIS A 267 5.67 18.29 29.79
C HIS A 267 5.83 19.79 29.67
N ARG A 268 6.70 20.27 28.78
CA ARG A 268 6.90 21.71 28.56
C ARG A 268 5.66 22.38 27.99
N LEU A 269 4.98 21.76 27.02
CA LEU A 269 3.72 22.29 26.49
C LEU A 269 2.64 22.37 27.58
N ASP A 270 2.53 21.35 28.45
CA ASP A 270 1.56 21.32 29.53
C ASP A 270 1.85 22.42 30.58
N LEU A 271 3.11 22.59 30.99
CA LEU A 271 3.51 23.65 31.91
C LEU A 271 3.22 25.07 31.38
N ALA A 272 3.31 25.25 30.07
CA ALA A 272 2.99 26.49 29.39
C ALA A 272 1.49 26.68 29.07
N GLY A 273 0.62 25.71 29.45
CA GLY A 273 -0.83 25.77 29.23
C GLY A 273 -1.31 25.31 27.87
N PHE A 274 -0.45 24.68 27.04
CA PHE A 274 -0.77 24.19 25.70
C PHE A 274 -1.14 22.71 25.69
N ASN A 275 -1.94 22.27 26.65
CA ASN A 275 -2.36 20.84 26.78
C ASN A 275 -3.14 20.30 25.58
N HIS A 276 -3.75 21.19 24.77
CA HIS A 276 -4.51 20.83 23.57
C HIS A 276 -3.61 20.43 22.39
N VAL A 277 -2.34 20.86 22.37
CA VAL A 277 -1.42 20.60 21.27
C VAL A 277 -1.04 19.13 21.24
N LYS A 278 -1.27 18.46 20.11
CA LYS A 278 -0.92 17.06 19.88
C LYS A 278 0.56 16.90 19.52
N ILE A 279 1.11 15.72 19.79
CA ILE A 279 2.46 15.35 19.36
C ILE A 279 2.36 14.32 18.25
N PHE A 280 2.71 14.74 17.04
CA PHE A 280 2.82 13.89 15.85
C PHE A 280 4.28 13.45 15.68
N VAL A 281 4.54 12.15 15.56
CA VAL A 281 5.90 11.63 15.41
C VAL A 281 6.08 10.96 14.06
N SER A 282 7.23 11.20 13.43
CA SER A 282 7.64 10.55 12.18
C SER A 282 9.17 10.29 12.18
N GLY A 283 9.69 9.71 11.10
CA GLY A 283 11.12 9.41 10.97
C GLY A 283 11.50 8.00 11.42
N GLY A 284 11.65 7.07 10.47
CA GLY A 284 12.16 5.73 10.70
C GLY A 284 11.36 4.87 11.68
N LEU A 285 10.03 5.01 11.69
CA LEU A 285 9.13 4.31 12.61
C LEU A 285 8.88 2.86 12.18
N TYR A 286 8.83 1.96 13.18
CA TYR A 286 8.50 0.55 13.08
C TYR A 286 7.69 0.12 14.32
N PRO A 287 7.05 -1.05 14.36
CA PRO A 287 6.08 -1.38 15.39
C PRO A 287 6.55 -1.22 16.84
N GLU A 288 7.77 -1.67 17.16
CA GLU A 288 8.31 -1.59 18.53
C GLU A 288 8.49 -0.13 18.96
N LYS A 289 9.09 0.68 18.08
CA LYS A 289 9.30 2.11 18.34
C LYS A 289 7.99 2.87 18.50
N ILE A 290 6.96 2.52 17.71
CA ILE A 290 5.61 3.11 17.85
C ILE A 290 5.01 2.81 19.23
N ARG A 291 5.14 1.58 19.75
CA ARG A 291 4.65 1.22 21.10
C ARG A 291 5.32 2.10 22.16
N GLU A 292 6.65 2.22 22.13
CA GLU A 292 7.41 3.04 23.08
C GLU A 292 7.01 4.54 23.01
N LEU A 293 6.89 5.08 21.80
CA LEU A 293 6.53 6.49 21.60
C LEU A 293 5.07 6.78 21.98
N LYS A 294 4.15 5.83 21.73
CA LYS A 294 2.76 5.91 22.19
C LYS A 294 2.68 5.98 23.71
N GLU A 295 3.41 5.09 24.41
CA GLU A 295 3.48 5.09 25.88
C GLU A 295 4.13 6.37 26.44
N ALA A 296 5.00 7.01 25.66
CA ALA A 296 5.60 8.29 26.01
C ALA A 296 4.67 9.50 25.80
N GLY A 297 3.51 9.32 25.15
CA GLY A 297 2.53 10.38 24.95
C GLY A 297 2.43 10.90 23.51
N ALA A 298 2.96 10.19 22.51
CA ALA A 298 2.71 10.52 21.10
C ALA A 298 1.24 10.27 20.74
N ASP A 299 0.64 11.22 20.00
CA ASP A 299 -0.78 11.22 19.65
C ASP A 299 -1.06 10.68 18.23
N ALA A 300 -0.08 10.77 17.33
CA ALA A 300 -0.22 10.32 15.95
C ALA A 300 1.15 10.00 15.33
N PHE A 301 1.14 9.22 14.23
CA PHE A 301 2.37 8.75 13.60
C PHE A 301 2.37 8.95 12.09
N GLY A 302 3.55 9.24 11.52
CA GLY A 302 3.82 9.24 10.09
C GLY A 302 4.79 8.11 9.74
N VAL A 303 4.33 7.11 8.99
CA VAL A 303 5.10 5.90 8.70
C VAL A 303 5.37 5.78 7.21
N GLY A 304 6.64 5.70 6.82
CA GLY A 304 7.06 5.59 5.42
C GLY A 304 7.73 4.26 5.10
N SER A 305 9.03 4.19 5.34
CA SER A 305 9.90 3.11 4.87
C SER A 305 9.51 1.70 5.34
N TYR A 306 8.96 1.56 6.54
CA TYR A 306 8.52 0.26 7.04
C TYR A 306 7.43 -0.35 6.16
N ILE A 307 6.45 0.44 5.76
CA ILE A 307 5.35 -0.01 4.90
C ILE A 307 5.84 -0.17 3.46
N SER A 308 6.45 0.87 2.90
CA SER A 308 6.88 0.87 1.50
C SER A 308 7.98 -0.14 1.18
N GLY A 309 8.82 -0.48 2.16
CA GLY A 309 9.89 -1.48 2.06
C GLY A 309 9.43 -2.90 2.39
N ALA A 310 8.16 -3.13 2.71
CA ALA A 310 7.67 -4.46 3.01
C ALA A 310 7.79 -5.39 1.79
N PRO A 311 8.30 -6.62 1.96
CA PRO A 311 8.41 -7.56 0.87
C PRO A 311 7.03 -8.05 0.40
N PRO A 312 6.86 -8.42 -0.87
CA PRO A 312 5.66 -9.07 -1.33
C PRO A 312 5.44 -10.40 -0.59
N ILE A 313 4.18 -10.74 -0.36
CA ILE A 313 3.83 -12.07 0.16
C ILE A 313 3.68 -13.01 -1.04
N ASP A 314 4.64 -13.91 -1.20
CA ASP A 314 4.64 -14.88 -2.30
C ASP A 314 3.38 -15.75 -2.27
N MET A 315 2.70 -15.77 -3.40
CA MET A 315 1.48 -16.53 -3.63
C MET A 315 1.67 -17.51 -4.78
N THR A 316 0.96 -18.63 -4.72
CA THR A 316 0.98 -19.66 -5.76
C THR A 316 -0.43 -19.83 -6.33
N LEU A 317 -0.53 -19.95 -7.65
CA LEU A 317 -1.74 -20.40 -8.33
C LEU A 317 -1.51 -21.85 -8.79
N ASP A 318 -2.35 -22.78 -8.33
CA ASP A 318 -2.33 -24.18 -8.77
C ASP A 318 -3.67 -24.57 -9.41
N LEU A 319 -3.61 -25.29 -10.53
CA LEU A 319 -4.80 -25.97 -11.07
C LEU A 319 -5.18 -27.11 -10.15
N LYS A 320 -6.46 -27.18 -9.80
CA LYS A 320 -7.03 -28.13 -8.84
C LYS A 320 -7.99 -29.11 -9.49
N VAL A 321 -8.66 -28.67 -10.56
CA VAL A 321 -9.59 -29.48 -11.34
C VAL A 321 -9.36 -29.18 -12.82
N VAL A 322 -9.33 -30.20 -13.65
CA VAL A 322 -9.22 -30.09 -15.11
C VAL A 322 -10.28 -30.99 -15.72
N GLU A 323 -11.16 -30.45 -16.59
CA GLU A 323 -12.28 -31.20 -17.20
C GLU A 323 -13.14 -31.94 -16.16
N GLY A 324 -13.41 -31.32 -15.01
CA GLY A 324 -14.18 -31.93 -13.91
C GLY A 324 -13.41 -32.95 -13.07
N ARG A 325 -12.18 -33.28 -13.41
CA ARG A 325 -11.37 -34.28 -12.70
C ARG A 325 -10.43 -33.60 -11.71
N PRO A 326 -10.43 -34.00 -10.41
CA PRO A 326 -9.43 -33.54 -9.44
C PRO A 326 -8.02 -33.92 -9.89
N LEU A 327 -7.18 -32.92 -10.13
CA LEU A 327 -5.78 -33.07 -10.54
C LEU A 327 -4.91 -32.08 -9.76
N ALA A 328 -3.66 -32.44 -9.54
CA ALA A 328 -2.64 -31.53 -9.03
C ALA A 328 -1.25 -31.97 -9.46
N LYS A 329 -0.31 -31.06 -9.49
CA LYS A 329 1.09 -31.43 -9.65
C LYS A 329 1.57 -32.26 -8.46
N ARG A 330 2.58 -33.10 -8.67
CA ARG A 330 3.17 -33.94 -7.62
C ARG A 330 3.57 -33.08 -6.39
N GLY A 331 3.15 -33.52 -5.20
CA GLY A 331 3.37 -32.82 -3.93
C GLY A 331 2.26 -31.85 -3.53
N ARG A 332 1.21 -31.69 -4.36
CA ARG A 332 0.00 -30.92 -4.06
C ARG A 332 -1.21 -31.82 -3.90
N LEU A 333 -2.19 -31.39 -3.14
CA LEU A 333 -3.46 -32.10 -2.99
C LEU A 333 -4.35 -31.81 -4.21
N PRO A 334 -4.89 -32.85 -4.90
CA PRO A 334 -5.84 -32.65 -5.98
C PRO A 334 -7.23 -32.25 -5.45
N GLY A 335 -8.01 -31.61 -6.31
CA GLY A 335 -9.37 -31.19 -6.00
C GLY A 335 -9.44 -29.86 -5.24
N ILE A 336 -10.64 -29.32 -5.15
CA ILE A 336 -10.96 -28.06 -4.50
C ILE A 336 -10.71 -28.16 -2.99
N ILE A 337 -10.01 -27.20 -2.42
CA ILE A 337 -9.81 -27.09 -0.98
C ILE A 337 -10.97 -26.28 -0.39
N PRO A 338 -11.80 -26.83 0.49
CA PRO A 338 -12.88 -26.10 1.10
C PRO A 338 -12.36 -24.90 1.92
N ASN A 339 -12.90 -23.71 1.65
CA ASN A 339 -12.74 -22.55 2.48
C ASN A 339 -14.09 -21.83 2.59
N PRO A 340 -14.80 -21.93 3.73
CA PRO A 340 -16.11 -21.32 3.91
C PRO A 340 -16.07 -19.78 3.98
N ARG A 341 -14.89 -19.18 4.11
CA ARG A 341 -14.70 -17.72 4.11
C ARG A 341 -14.75 -17.12 2.72
N LEU A 342 -14.59 -17.92 1.66
CA LEU A 342 -14.65 -17.43 0.28
C LEU A 342 -16.05 -16.96 -0.08
N GLN A 343 -16.15 -15.76 -0.60
CA GLN A 343 -17.38 -15.17 -1.13
C GLN A 343 -17.33 -15.15 -2.65
N ARG A 344 -18.51 -15.26 -3.30
CA ARG A 344 -18.62 -15.06 -4.74
C ARG A 344 -18.36 -13.59 -5.06
N LEU A 345 -17.31 -13.32 -5.87
CA LEU A 345 -16.91 -11.95 -6.25
C LEU A 345 -17.30 -11.64 -7.70
N LYS A 346 -17.34 -12.68 -8.55
CA LYS A 346 -17.77 -12.60 -9.94
C LYS A 346 -18.48 -13.89 -10.39
#